data_5720423c5820d54622a78e86ff938ab4
#
_entry.id   5720423c5820d54622a78e86ff938ab4
#
_cell.length_a   1.000
_cell.length_b   1.000
_cell.length_c   1.000
_cell.angle_alpha   90.00
_cell.angle_beta   90.00
_cell.angle_gamma   90.00
#
_symmetry.space_group_name_H-M   'P 1'
#
loop_
_entity.id
_entity.type
_entity.pdbx_description
1 polymer ?
#
loop_
_entity_poly.entity_id
_entity_poly.type
_entity_poly.pdbx_seq_one_letter_code
_entity_poly.pdbx_strand_id
1 'polypeptide(L)'
;MTDNRYDVIIIGTGAGGGTLAYHLAPSGKRILILERGDYVPREKANWDPQIVNVDAHYNAKESWLDKDGKDLHPHTNYYVGGNTKFYGAALFRLRKEDFRELRHHGGISPAWPITYDDLESYYTQAENLYQVHGNRGEDPTEPPANSPYPWPAVSHEPRIQQLSDDFARSGLKPFHVPVGVMLDEKNPHKSRCIRCNTCDGFACLVGAKSDAQVVCIDEAIKHSNVTLLTNSLVKRLEADSSGREVKSVVVERNGSVETYSGDVVVVSCGAINSAALLLRSANDKHPRGLANSSDIVGRHYMGHTNSVMMAISKCPNPTIFQKTLGVNDFYFGSKDFEYPMGHISFVGKLDAITLKAGAPAIAPNFTLELMAKHSLDFWLTSEDLPDPNNRVTISRDGKIVLTYTPNNLEAHARLQGKLKQAMKETNCAMHGHECHQGLFGRNLYVGQRIPLAGVAHQNGTIRFGHDPKTSALDVNCKAHDVDNLYVVDGSFFPSSAAVNPALTIMANALRVGDHLMKRLGVSETAYERNRQQDRELAVSR
;
A
#
# COMPACT_ATOMS: atom_id res chain seq x y z
N MET A 1 14.87 -37.59 3.24
CA MET A 1 14.97 -36.20 3.77
C MET A 1 14.52 -35.31 2.64
N THR A 2 13.42 -34.58 2.80
CA THR A 2 13.01 -33.56 1.83
C THR A 2 14.11 -32.52 1.74
N ASP A 3 14.61 -32.25 0.55
CA ASP A 3 15.61 -31.23 0.29
C ASP A 3 14.98 -29.84 0.56
N ASN A 4 15.26 -29.28 1.76
CA ASN A 4 14.75 -27.98 2.21
C ASN A 4 15.59 -26.81 1.68
N ARG A 5 16.38 -27.00 0.62
CA ARG A 5 17.17 -25.96 -0.03
C ARG A 5 16.45 -25.43 -1.27
N TYR A 6 16.45 -24.12 -1.40
CA TYR A 6 15.85 -23.38 -2.52
C TYR A 6 16.85 -22.38 -3.10
N ASP A 7 16.67 -21.99 -4.35
CA ASP A 7 17.45 -20.89 -4.93
C ASP A 7 16.98 -19.55 -4.33
N VAL A 8 15.66 -19.41 -4.10
CA VAL A 8 15.08 -18.18 -3.52
C VAL A 8 14.03 -18.54 -2.45
N ILE A 9 14.11 -17.87 -1.31
CA ILE A 9 13.04 -17.88 -0.29
C ILE A 9 12.44 -16.48 -0.21
N ILE A 10 11.11 -16.35 -0.41
CA ILE A 10 10.36 -15.10 -0.28
C ILE A 10 9.48 -15.19 0.96
N ILE A 11 9.62 -14.24 1.89
CA ILE A 11 8.88 -14.21 3.16
C ILE A 11 7.82 -13.11 3.06
N GLY A 12 6.55 -13.52 2.94
CA GLY A 12 5.39 -12.65 2.75
C GLY A 12 4.91 -12.59 1.30
N THR A 13 3.60 -12.49 1.13
CA THR A 13 2.88 -12.54 -0.17
C THR A 13 2.19 -11.22 -0.54
N GLY A 14 2.50 -10.12 0.16
CA GLY A 14 1.93 -8.80 -0.11
C GLY A 14 2.41 -8.18 -1.43
N ALA A 15 2.21 -6.86 -1.59
CA ALA A 15 2.54 -6.12 -2.81
C ALA A 15 3.97 -6.38 -3.33
N GLY A 16 4.98 -6.41 -2.46
CA GLY A 16 6.37 -6.67 -2.85
C GLY A 16 6.63 -8.14 -3.12
N GLY A 17 6.41 -9.01 -2.12
CA GLY A 17 6.73 -10.44 -2.23
C GLY A 17 5.90 -11.17 -3.28
N GLY A 18 4.61 -10.85 -3.40
CA GLY A 18 3.74 -11.41 -4.44
C GLY A 18 4.18 -11.02 -5.84
N THR A 19 4.47 -9.73 -6.06
CA THR A 19 4.96 -9.23 -7.36
C THR A 19 6.31 -9.84 -7.73
N LEU A 20 7.23 -9.95 -6.76
CA LEU A 20 8.53 -10.58 -6.97
C LEU A 20 8.39 -12.08 -7.30
N ALA A 21 7.52 -12.80 -6.58
CA ALA A 21 7.25 -14.22 -6.84
C ALA A 21 6.73 -14.45 -8.26
N TYR A 22 5.77 -13.63 -8.70
CA TYR A 22 5.28 -13.64 -10.08
C TYR A 22 6.40 -13.41 -11.10
N HIS A 23 7.23 -12.40 -10.86
CA HIS A 23 8.31 -12.06 -11.77
C HIS A 23 9.38 -13.15 -11.86
N LEU A 24 9.71 -13.82 -10.75
CA LEU A 24 10.74 -14.87 -10.71
C LEU A 24 10.21 -16.27 -11.11
N ALA A 25 8.91 -16.51 -11.08
CA ALA A 25 8.34 -17.83 -11.35
C ALA A 25 8.81 -18.44 -12.68
N PRO A 26 8.84 -17.70 -13.83
CA PRO A 26 9.30 -18.22 -15.10
C PRO A 26 10.82 -18.50 -15.17
N SER A 27 11.59 -18.16 -14.15
CA SER A 27 13.06 -18.32 -14.13
C SER A 27 13.52 -19.79 -14.11
N GLY A 28 12.63 -20.72 -13.73
CA GLY A 28 12.96 -22.12 -13.50
C GLY A 28 13.73 -22.38 -12.20
N LYS A 29 14.05 -21.35 -11.41
CA LYS A 29 14.70 -21.46 -10.09
C LYS A 29 13.71 -21.99 -9.06
N ARG A 30 14.18 -22.81 -8.11
CA ARG A 30 13.35 -23.33 -7.02
C ARG A 30 13.03 -22.19 -6.04
N ILE A 31 11.75 -21.82 -5.96
CA ILE A 31 11.27 -20.71 -5.15
C ILE A 31 10.37 -21.24 -4.03
N LEU A 32 10.69 -20.88 -2.79
CA LEU A 32 9.83 -21.09 -1.63
C LEU A 32 9.20 -19.75 -1.23
N ILE A 33 7.88 -19.73 -1.10
CA ILE A 33 7.13 -18.58 -0.58
C ILE A 33 6.57 -18.98 0.78
N LEU A 34 6.86 -18.19 1.80
CA LEU A 34 6.40 -18.40 3.19
C LEU A 34 5.41 -17.31 3.56
N GLU A 35 4.15 -17.70 3.81
CA GLU A 35 3.10 -16.77 4.27
C GLU A 35 2.62 -17.20 5.66
N ARG A 36 2.60 -16.24 6.60
CA ARG A 36 2.19 -16.54 7.99
C ARG A 36 0.70 -16.81 8.13
N GLY A 37 -0.12 -16.25 7.25
CA GLY A 37 -1.56 -16.48 7.21
C GLY A 37 -1.98 -17.55 6.21
N ASP A 38 -3.28 -17.70 6.05
CA ASP A 38 -3.91 -18.55 5.03
C ASP A 38 -4.62 -17.68 3.99
N TYR A 39 -5.34 -18.28 3.06
CA TYR A 39 -6.22 -17.55 2.16
C TYR A 39 -7.39 -16.90 2.92
N VAL A 40 -7.81 -15.70 2.49
CA VAL A 40 -9.07 -15.12 2.99
C VAL A 40 -10.22 -16.03 2.60
N PRO A 41 -11.04 -16.51 3.55
CA PRO A 41 -12.24 -17.29 3.23
C PRO A 41 -13.14 -16.51 2.26
N ARG A 42 -13.68 -17.18 1.26
CA ARG A 42 -14.60 -16.56 0.29
C ARG A 42 -16.04 -16.74 0.77
N GLU A 43 -16.54 -15.79 1.54
CA GLU A 43 -17.81 -15.86 2.24
C GLU A 43 -18.54 -14.52 2.26
N LYS A 44 -19.86 -14.53 2.53
CA LYS A 44 -20.67 -13.29 2.56
C LYS A 44 -20.17 -12.27 3.60
N ALA A 45 -19.56 -12.75 4.68
CA ALA A 45 -18.94 -11.93 5.72
C ALA A 45 -17.89 -10.96 5.17
N ASN A 46 -17.23 -11.28 4.05
CA ASN A 46 -16.27 -10.39 3.39
C ASN A 46 -16.86 -9.02 3.01
N TRP A 47 -18.17 -8.93 2.82
CA TRP A 47 -18.88 -7.71 2.42
C TRP A 47 -19.85 -7.19 3.50
N ASP A 48 -19.78 -7.71 4.71
CA ASP A 48 -20.57 -7.24 5.85
C ASP A 48 -19.78 -6.15 6.62
N PRO A 49 -20.23 -4.87 6.62
CA PRO A 49 -19.54 -3.80 7.33
C PRO A 49 -19.43 -4.02 8.84
N GLN A 50 -20.40 -4.70 9.46
CA GLN A 50 -20.32 -5.03 10.89
C GLN A 50 -19.14 -5.96 11.16
N ILE A 51 -19.04 -7.04 10.39
CA ILE A 51 -17.99 -8.06 10.55
C ILE A 51 -16.60 -7.51 10.21
N VAL A 52 -16.51 -6.74 9.11
CA VAL A 52 -15.22 -6.25 8.59
C VAL A 52 -14.70 -5.05 9.39
N ASN A 53 -15.53 -4.02 9.57
CA ASN A 53 -15.09 -2.73 10.09
C ASN A 53 -15.31 -2.57 11.61
N VAL A 54 -16.38 -3.17 12.17
CA VAL A 54 -16.72 -3.03 13.59
C VAL A 54 -16.10 -4.16 14.41
N ASP A 55 -16.35 -5.41 14.01
CA ASP A 55 -15.84 -6.59 14.71
C ASP A 55 -14.38 -6.87 14.38
N ALA A 56 -13.82 -6.21 13.35
CA ALA A 56 -12.45 -6.37 12.89
C ALA A 56 -12.05 -7.85 12.70
N HIS A 57 -12.97 -8.65 12.15
CA HIS A 57 -12.86 -10.12 12.08
C HIS A 57 -11.59 -10.59 11.38
N TYR A 58 -11.22 -9.92 10.29
CA TYR A 58 -10.06 -10.26 9.46
C TYR A 58 -8.74 -9.63 9.91
N ASN A 59 -8.77 -8.77 10.94
CA ASN A 59 -7.55 -8.13 11.46
C ASN A 59 -6.72 -9.11 12.28
N ALA A 60 -5.41 -8.86 12.32
CA ALA A 60 -4.47 -9.60 13.16
C ALA A 60 -4.95 -9.61 14.62
N LYS A 61 -4.87 -10.79 15.25
CA LYS A 61 -5.28 -10.96 16.66
C LYS A 61 -4.16 -10.64 17.66
N GLU A 62 -2.96 -10.34 17.15
CA GLU A 62 -1.83 -9.97 17.99
C GLU A 62 -1.96 -8.54 18.53
N SER A 63 -1.34 -8.28 19.68
CA SER A 63 -1.21 -6.95 20.25
C SER A 63 0.26 -6.50 20.18
N TRP A 64 0.46 -5.30 19.67
CA TRP A 64 1.72 -4.56 19.75
C TRP A 64 1.65 -3.58 20.93
N LEU A 65 2.70 -2.82 21.16
CA LEU A 65 2.71 -1.72 22.11
C LEU A 65 2.92 -0.41 21.37
N ASP A 66 2.27 0.66 21.84
CA ASP A 66 2.57 2.02 21.42
C ASP A 66 3.77 2.61 22.21
N LYS A 67 4.12 3.87 21.94
CA LYS A 67 5.21 4.58 22.60
C LYS A 67 5.03 4.74 24.12
N ASP A 68 3.82 4.66 24.61
CA ASP A 68 3.46 4.81 26.02
C ASP A 68 3.32 3.44 26.72
N GLY A 69 3.62 2.34 26.00
CA GLY A 69 3.51 0.96 26.48
C GLY A 69 2.08 0.44 26.55
N LYS A 70 1.14 1.11 25.89
CA LYS A 70 -0.25 0.66 25.80
C LYS A 70 -0.43 -0.32 24.68
N ASP A 71 -1.36 -1.25 24.84
CA ASP A 71 -1.72 -2.19 23.79
C ASP A 71 -2.22 -1.46 22.52
N LEU A 72 -1.64 -1.86 21.39
CA LEU A 72 -1.97 -1.40 20.05
C LEU A 72 -2.39 -2.61 19.20
N HIS A 73 -3.66 -2.69 18.85
CA HIS A 73 -4.18 -3.74 17.97
C HIS A 73 -4.11 -3.28 16.51
N PRO A 74 -3.14 -3.79 15.72
CA PRO A 74 -2.96 -3.31 14.36
C PRO A 74 -4.08 -3.78 13.45
N HIS A 75 -4.58 -2.89 12.61
CA HIS A 75 -5.51 -3.22 11.52
C HIS A 75 -4.72 -3.78 10.31
N THR A 76 -3.83 -4.73 10.57
CA THR A 76 -3.08 -5.43 9.53
C THR A 76 -3.68 -6.82 9.31
N ASN A 77 -3.52 -7.34 8.10
CA ASN A 77 -4.17 -8.56 7.66
C ASN A 77 -3.12 -9.58 7.23
N TYR A 78 -3.11 -10.74 7.87
CA TYR A 78 -2.18 -11.83 7.58
C TYR A 78 -2.88 -12.89 6.74
N TYR A 79 -2.84 -12.69 5.43
CA TYR A 79 -3.42 -13.59 4.43
C TYR A 79 -2.55 -13.62 3.18
N VAL A 80 -2.71 -14.64 2.35
CA VAL A 80 -2.11 -14.67 1.02
C VAL A 80 -2.56 -13.42 0.25
N GLY A 81 -1.59 -12.62 -0.22
CA GLY A 81 -1.82 -11.29 -0.79
C GLY A 81 -1.63 -10.14 0.22
N GLY A 82 -1.49 -10.42 1.52
CA GLY A 82 -1.26 -9.42 2.56
C GLY A 82 -2.33 -8.33 2.59
N ASN A 83 -1.95 -7.11 2.96
CA ASN A 83 -2.86 -5.96 3.03
C ASN A 83 -3.49 -5.58 1.68
N THR A 84 -2.96 -6.06 0.53
CA THR A 84 -3.59 -5.80 -0.78
C THR A 84 -4.96 -6.47 -0.92
N LYS A 85 -5.29 -7.45 -0.08
CA LYS A 85 -6.63 -8.05 -0.03
C LYS A 85 -7.71 -7.03 0.38
N PHE A 86 -7.32 -6.07 1.23
CA PHE A 86 -8.24 -5.10 1.83
C PHE A 86 -8.01 -3.66 1.35
N TYR A 87 -6.95 -3.36 0.57
CA TYR A 87 -6.66 -2.02 0.10
C TYR A 87 -7.72 -1.50 -0.90
N GLY A 88 -7.71 -0.19 -1.14
CA GLY A 88 -8.59 0.45 -2.13
C GLY A 88 -8.14 0.28 -3.58
N ALA A 89 -7.02 -0.35 -3.84
CA ALA A 89 -6.42 -0.50 -5.16
C ALA A 89 -6.20 0.82 -5.92
N ALA A 90 -6.07 1.96 -5.22
CA ALA A 90 -5.61 3.21 -5.80
C ALA A 90 -4.10 3.12 -6.04
N LEU A 91 -3.68 3.15 -7.31
CA LEU A 91 -2.33 2.78 -7.73
C LEU A 91 -1.65 3.95 -8.43
N PHE A 92 -1.11 4.87 -7.63
CA PHE A 92 -0.41 6.06 -8.09
C PHE A 92 1.09 5.82 -8.26
N ARG A 93 1.66 6.42 -9.31
CA ARG A 93 3.12 6.65 -9.38
C ARG A 93 3.51 7.75 -8.40
N LEU A 94 4.66 7.65 -7.74
CA LEU A 94 5.26 8.82 -7.09
C LEU A 94 5.57 9.87 -8.15
N ARG A 95 5.51 11.15 -7.78
CA ARG A 95 5.83 12.25 -8.68
C ARG A 95 7.35 12.31 -8.91
N LYS A 96 7.76 12.87 -10.01
CA LYS A 96 9.21 12.98 -10.33
C LYS A 96 9.96 13.80 -9.27
N GLU A 97 9.28 14.77 -8.69
CA GLU A 97 9.76 15.61 -7.61
C GLU A 97 9.91 14.85 -6.29
N ASP A 98 9.08 13.85 -6.02
CA ASP A 98 9.13 13.02 -4.80
C ASP A 98 10.45 12.22 -4.69
N PHE A 99 11.18 12.03 -5.79
CA PHE A 99 12.50 11.40 -5.81
C PHE A 99 13.64 12.35 -5.44
N ARG A 100 13.35 13.64 -5.31
CA ARG A 100 14.32 14.68 -4.94
C ARG A 100 14.15 15.06 -3.48
N GLU A 101 15.11 15.81 -2.97
CA GLU A 101 14.92 16.48 -1.68
C GLU A 101 13.80 17.51 -1.81
N LEU A 102 12.79 17.39 -0.95
CA LEU A 102 11.68 18.34 -0.87
C LEU A 102 11.64 18.99 0.50
N ARG A 103 11.55 20.31 0.50
CA ARG A 103 11.37 21.10 1.71
C ARG A 103 9.89 21.18 2.05
N HIS A 104 9.54 20.72 3.25
CA HIS A 104 8.23 20.85 3.87
C HIS A 104 8.23 21.91 4.96
N HIS A 105 7.05 22.36 5.39
CA HIS A 105 6.92 23.25 6.53
C HIS A 105 7.52 22.64 7.82
N GLY A 106 7.33 21.34 8.02
CA GLY A 106 7.79 20.61 9.22
C GLY A 106 9.18 19.98 9.12
N GLY A 107 9.90 20.12 8.00
CA GLY A 107 11.21 19.47 7.81
C GLY A 107 11.54 19.18 6.35
N ILE A 108 12.33 18.13 6.13
CA ILE A 108 12.83 17.76 4.81
C ILE A 108 12.45 16.32 4.50
N SER A 109 11.89 16.09 3.32
CA SER A 109 11.77 14.79 2.69
C SER A 109 13.08 14.52 1.91
N PRO A 110 13.87 13.50 2.28
CA PRO A 110 15.18 13.27 1.65
C PRO A 110 15.01 12.71 0.25
N ALA A 111 16.03 12.99 -0.60
CA ALA A 111 16.10 12.41 -1.93
C ALA A 111 16.21 10.88 -1.88
N TRP A 112 15.64 10.23 -2.90
CA TRP A 112 15.83 8.80 -3.17
C TRP A 112 17.22 8.56 -3.79
N PRO A 113 17.84 7.40 -3.56
CA PRO A 113 19.13 7.06 -4.18
C PRO A 113 18.99 6.64 -5.66
N ILE A 114 17.77 6.58 -6.17
CA ILE A 114 17.40 6.34 -7.56
C ILE A 114 16.45 7.44 -8.03
N THR A 115 16.31 7.60 -9.33
CA THR A 115 15.43 8.59 -9.93
C THR A 115 14.08 8.00 -10.34
N TYR A 116 13.13 8.87 -10.66
CA TYR A 116 11.87 8.43 -11.28
C TYR A 116 12.11 7.62 -12.57
N ASP A 117 13.10 8.08 -13.39
CA ASP A 117 13.38 7.47 -14.69
C ASP A 117 13.91 6.02 -14.54
N ASP A 118 14.55 5.68 -13.40
CA ASP A 118 14.96 4.31 -13.07
C ASP A 118 13.78 3.38 -12.76
N LEU A 119 12.62 3.93 -12.39
CA LEU A 119 11.41 3.17 -12.08
C LEU A 119 10.32 3.27 -13.16
N GLU A 120 10.41 4.17 -14.12
CA GLU A 120 9.34 4.46 -15.08
C GLU A 120 8.87 3.21 -15.83
N SER A 121 9.80 2.44 -16.39
CA SER A 121 9.47 1.20 -17.11
C SER A 121 8.84 0.13 -16.20
N TYR A 122 9.26 0.07 -14.93
CA TYR A 122 8.71 -0.85 -13.94
C TYR A 122 7.33 -0.40 -13.44
N TYR A 123 7.08 0.91 -13.34
CA TYR A 123 5.74 1.44 -13.12
C TYR A 123 4.78 0.99 -14.23
N THR A 124 5.20 1.14 -15.49
CA THR A 124 4.43 0.69 -16.65
C THR A 124 4.14 -0.82 -16.59
N GLN A 125 5.14 -1.64 -16.24
CA GLN A 125 4.95 -3.08 -16.08
C GLN A 125 3.98 -3.41 -14.94
N ALA A 126 4.10 -2.73 -13.78
CA ALA A 126 3.21 -2.91 -12.65
C ALA A 126 1.77 -2.49 -12.96
N GLU A 127 1.56 -1.36 -13.65
CA GLU A 127 0.24 -0.92 -14.11
C GLU A 127 -0.42 -1.95 -15.03
N ASN A 128 0.34 -2.53 -15.96
CA ASN A 128 -0.16 -3.62 -16.82
C ASN A 128 -0.52 -4.87 -16.03
N LEU A 129 0.35 -5.31 -15.11
CA LEU A 129 0.14 -6.50 -14.30
C LEU A 129 -1.11 -6.34 -13.40
N TYR A 130 -1.25 -5.19 -12.76
CA TYR A 130 -2.35 -4.91 -11.84
C TYR A 130 -3.59 -4.29 -12.53
N GLN A 131 -3.62 -4.28 -13.88
CA GLN A 131 -4.74 -3.84 -14.71
C GLN A 131 -5.26 -2.46 -14.28
N VAL A 132 -4.38 -1.49 -14.23
CA VAL A 132 -4.70 -0.15 -13.73
C VAL A 132 -5.51 0.62 -14.76
N HIS A 133 -6.67 1.10 -14.35
CA HIS A 133 -7.53 2.03 -15.07
C HIS A 133 -7.12 3.48 -14.82
N GLY A 134 -7.08 4.32 -15.84
CA GLY A 134 -6.77 5.74 -15.67
C GLY A 134 -6.72 6.50 -17.00
N ASN A 135 -6.60 7.82 -16.93
CA ASN A 135 -6.34 8.71 -18.07
C ASN A 135 -5.09 9.52 -17.79
N ARG A 136 -4.07 9.36 -18.66
CA ARG A 136 -2.83 10.14 -18.53
C ARG A 136 -3.06 11.63 -18.77
N GLY A 137 -2.39 12.45 -17.94
CA GLY A 137 -2.37 13.90 -18.09
C GLY A 137 -3.58 14.65 -17.51
N GLU A 138 -4.52 13.95 -16.87
CA GLU A 138 -5.59 14.62 -16.12
C GLU A 138 -5.08 15.14 -14.76
N ASP A 139 -4.30 14.34 -14.03
CA ASP A 139 -3.68 14.77 -12.77
C ASP A 139 -2.55 15.77 -13.07
N PRO A 140 -2.64 17.05 -12.62
CA PRO A 140 -1.64 18.06 -12.92
C PRO A 140 -0.25 17.77 -12.35
N THR A 141 -0.16 16.82 -11.44
CA THR A 141 1.09 16.40 -10.79
C THR A 141 1.60 15.05 -11.28
N GLU A 142 0.87 14.39 -12.18
CA GLU A 142 1.26 13.08 -12.68
C GLU A 142 2.62 13.15 -13.41
N PRO A 143 3.58 12.26 -13.09
CA PRO A 143 4.86 12.25 -13.78
C PRO A 143 4.72 11.77 -15.22
N PRO A 144 5.65 12.15 -16.13
CA PRO A 144 5.63 11.67 -17.50
C PRO A 144 5.68 10.15 -17.57
N ALA A 145 4.96 9.57 -18.52
CA ALA A 145 4.95 8.13 -18.76
C ALA A 145 5.12 7.84 -20.25
N ASN A 146 5.83 6.74 -20.57
CA ASN A 146 6.11 6.33 -21.95
C ASN A 146 4.93 5.59 -22.60
N SER A 147 3.89 5.26 -21.83
CA SER A 147 2.70 4.56 -22.32
C SER A 147 1.41 5.05 -21.62
N PRO A 148 0.25 4.92 -22.29
CA PRO A 148 -1.03 5.13 -21.63
C PRO A 148 -1.26 4.13 -20.50
N TYR A 149 -2.28 4.36 -19.67
CA TYR A 149 -2.78 3.31 -18.80
C TYR A 149 -3.29 2.12 -19.64
N PRO A 150 -3.14 0.87 -19.15
CA PRO A 150 -3.58 -0.31 -19.91
C PRO A 150 -5.10 -0.36 -20.10
N TRP A 151 -5.86 0.28 -19.21
CA TRP A 151 -7.31 0.33 -19.25
C TRP A 151 -7.82 1.77 -19.13
N PRO A 152 -8.94 2.11 -19.81
CA PRO A 152 -9.54 3.44 -19.69
C PRO A 152 -9.97 3.72 -18.26
N ALA A 153 -9.98 4.98 -17.86
CA ALA A 153 -10.43 5.39 -16.53
C ALA A 153 -11.81 4.83 -16.18
N VAL A 154 -12.01 4.50 -14.92
CA VAL A 154 -13.33 4.10 -14.40
C VAL A 154 -14.24 5.33 -14.42
N SER A 155 -15.38 5.23 -15.11
CA SER A 155 -16.30 6.36 -15.27
C SER A 155 -16.87 6.84 -13.93
N HIS A 156 -17.00 8.15 -13.77
CA HIS A 156 -17.71 8.72 -12.62
C HIS A 156 -19.19 8.39 -12.69
N GLU A 157 -19.79 8.02 -11.55
CA GLU A 157 -21.23 7.99 -11.44
C GLU A 157 -21.81 9.42 -11.42
N PRO A 158 -23.08 9.65 -11.78
CA PRO A 158 -23.62 10.99 -12.06
C PRO A 158 -23.35 12.02 -10.96
N ARG A 159 -23.42 11.65 -9.69
CA ARG A 159 -23.18 12.58 -8.58
C ARG A 159 -21.71 12.98 -8.46
N ILE A 160 -20.81 12.07 -8.76
CA ILE A 160 -19.36 12.34 -8.75
C ILE A 160 -18.96 13.12 -9.99
N GLN A 161 -19.53 12.80 -11.18
CA GLN A 161 -19.32 13.58 -12.38
C GLN A 161 -19.75 15.04 -12.19
N GLN A 162 -20.92 15.26 -11.59
CA GLN A 162 -21.42 16.59 -11.28
C GLN A 162 -20.43 17.37 -10.40
N LEU A 163 -19.87 16.75 -9.38
CA LEU A 163 -18.87 17.40 -8.53
C LEU A 163 -17.55 17.66 -9.29
N SER A 164 -17.11 16.72 -10.13
CA SER A 164 -15.94 16.90 -11.00
C SER A 164 -16.11 18.14 -11.90
N ASP A 165 -17.26 18.26 -12.57
CA ASP A 165 -17.57 19.41 -13.42
C ASP A 165 -17.59 20.72 -12.63
N ASP A 166 -18.10 20.70 -11.40
CA ASP A 166 -18.15 21.88 -10.53
C ASP A 166 -16.75 22.27 -10.03
N PHE A 167 -15.90 21.32 -9.68
CA PHE A 167 -14.50 21.59 -9.38
C PHE A 167 -13.75 22.19 -10.57
N ALA A 168 -13.95 21.65 -11.78
CA ALA A 168 -13.35 22.19 -12.99
C ALA A 168 -13.82 23.63 -13.26
N ARG A 169 -15.12 23.93 -13.09
CA ARG A 169 -15.66 25.30 -13.22
C ARG A 169 -15.09 26.26 -12.18
N SER A 170 -14.73 25.78 -10.99
CA SER A 170 -14.07 26.60 -9.96
C SER A 170 -12.56 26.75 -10.18
N GLY A 171 -12.01 26.20 -11.27
CA GLY A 171 -10.62 26.34 -11.68
C GLY A 171 -9.67 25.27 -11.16
N LEU A 172 -10.20 24.24 -10.51
CA LEU A 172 -9.42 23.05 -10.13
C LEU A 172 -9.28 22.07 -11.30
N LYS A 173 -8.36 21.13 -11.19
CA LYS A 173 -8.10 20.07 -12.17
C LYS A 173 -8.45 18.70 -11.59
N PRO A 174 -9.75 18.37 -11.48
CA PRO A 174 -10.16 17.05 -11.04
C PRO A 174 -9.73 16.00 -12.07
N PHE A 175 -9.43 14.80 -11.58
CA PHE A 175 -8.94 13.70 -12.41
C PHE A 175 -9.53 12.36 -11.96
N HIS A 176 -9.48 11.36 -12.85
CA HIS A 176 -9.85 10.00 -12.50
C HIS A 176 -8.72 9.32 -11.71
N VAL A 177 -9.04 8.86 -10.50
CA VAL A 177 -8.10 8.11 -9.66
C VAL A 177 -7.68 6.82 -10.38
N PRO A 178 -6.37 6.54 -10.52
CA PRO A 178 -5.91 5.29 -11.10
C PRO A 178 -6.25 4.11 -10.18
N VAL A 179 -7.05 3.15 -10.68
CA VAL A 179 -7.58 2.04 -9.87
C VAL A 179 -7.29 0.69 -10.53
N GLY A 180 -6.71 -0.23 -9.75
CA GLY A 180 -6.43 -1.62 -10.18
C GLY A 180 -7.64 -2.53 -9.96
N VAL A 181 -8.47 -2.72 -10.98
CA VAL A 181 -9.66 -3.58 -10.93
C VAL A 181 -9.91 -4.24 -12.29
N MET A 182 -10.47 -5.44 -12.30
CA MET A 182 -10.79 -6.18 -13.52
C MET A 182 -12.17 -5.76 -14.04
N LEU A 183 -12.27 -4.51 -14.51
CA LEU A 183 -13.49 -3.88 -14.99
C LEU A 183 -13.48 -3.74 -16.52
N ASP A 184 -14.57 -4.13 -17.16
CA ASP A 184 -14.83 -3.84 -18.57
C ASP A 184 -16.19 -3.14 -18.69
N GLU A 185 -16.20 -1.80 -18.71
CA GLU A 185 -17.42 -1.01 -18.82
C GLU A 185 -18.08 -1.11 -20.20
N LYS A 186 -17.30 -1.45 -21.25
CA LYS A 186 -17.81 -1.64 -22.61
C LYS A 186 -18.52 -3.00 -22.77
N ASN A 187 -18.07 -4.00 -22.02
CA ASN A 187 -18.61 -5.36 -22.04
C ASN A 187 -18.94 -5.84 -20.62
N PRO A 188 -20.00 -5.33 -19.98
CA PRO A 188 -20.32 -5.66 -18.58
C PRO A 188 -20.46 -7.16 -18.29
N HIS A 189 -20.88 -7.94 -19.29
CA HIS A 189 -20.99 -9.42 -19.16
C HIS A 189 -19.66 -10.13 -19.07
N LYS A 190 -18.55 -9.51 -19.51
CA LYS A 190 -17.18 -10.02 -19.40
C LYS A 190 -16.44 -9.43 -18.19
N SER A 191 -16.98 -8.39 -17.58
CA SER A 191 -16.40 -7.73 -16.44
C SER A 191 -16.48 -8.60 -15.20
N ARG A 192 -15.34 -8.81 -14.52
CA ARG A 192 -15.35 -9.42 -13.17
C ARG A 192 -15.77 -8.41 -12.11
N CYS A 193 -15.34 -7.16 -12.23
CA CYS A 193 -15.71 -6.10 -11.30
C CYS A 193 -17.15 -5.66 -11.54
N ILE A 194 -17.94 -5.65 -10.48
CA ILE A 194 -19.36 -5.24 -10.51
C ILE A 194 -19.58 -3.84 -9.93
N ARG A 195 -18.50 -3.09 -9.67
CA ARG A 195 -18.56 -1.73 -9.09
C ARG A 195 -19.38 -1.68 -7.79
N CYS A 196 -19.08 -2.58 -6.85
CA CYS A 196 -19.75 -2.64 -5.55
C CYS A 196 -19.27 -1.52 -4.60
N ASN A 197 -20.02 -1.29 -3.53
CA ASN A 197 -19.69 -0.33 -2.46
C ASN A 197 -18.71 -0.89 -1.41
N THR A 198 -18.27 -2.15 -1.55
CA THR A 198 -17.40 -2.86 -0.62
C THR A 198 -16.01 -3.09 -1.22
N CYS A 199 -15.40 -2.04 -1.81
CA CYS A 199 -14.08 -2.15 -2.42
C CYS A 199 -12.96 -1.75 -1.45
N ASP A 200 -13.09 -0.60 -0.77
CA ASP A 200 -12.08 -0.10 0.18
C ASP A 200 -12.29 -0.73 1.56
N GLY A 201 -11.26 -1.36 2.09
CA GLY A 201 -11.31 -2.02 3.40
C GLY A 201 -11.90 -3.44 3.40
N PHE A 202 -12.41 -3.94 2.27
CA PHE A 202 -13.07 -5.25 2.18
C PHE A 202 -12.31 -6.21 1.26
N ALA A 203 -12.30 -7.50 1.57
CA ALA A 203 -11.84 -8.52 0.64
C ALA A 203 -12.82 -8.67 -0.52
N CYS A 204 -12.31 -8.72 -1.76
CA CYS A 204 -13.15 -8.78 -2.95
C CYS A 204 -13.77 -10.17 -3.13
N LEU A 205 -15.09 -10.29 -2.92
CA LEU A 205 -15.80 -11.56 -3.00
C LEU A 205 -15.83 -12.15 -4.43
N VAL A 206 -15.79 -11.30 -5.45
CA VAL A 206 -15.79 -11.72 -6.86
C VAL A 206 -14.38 -11.85 -7.46
N GLY A 207 -13.32 -11.60 -6.67
CA GLY A 207 -11.93 -11.74 -7.11
C GLY A 207 -11.57 -10.78 -8.26
N ALA A 208 -12.16 -9.60 -8.28
CA ALA A 208 -11.97 -8.60 -9.34
C ALA A 208 -11.10 -7.40 -8.93
N LYS A 209 -10.75 -7.27 -7.66
CA LYS A 209 -9.73 -6.33 -7.20
C LYS A 209 -8.37 -6.92 -7.58
N SER A 210 -7.53 -6.12 -8.24
CA SER A 210 -6.17 -6.54 -8.61
C SER A 210 -5.27 -6.53 -7.37
N ASP A 211 -5.44 -7.52 -6.49
CA ASP A 211 -4.58 -7.73 -5.31
C ASP A 211 -3.45 -8.73 -5.62
N ALA A 212 -2.41 -8.74 -4.78
CA ALA A 212 -1.21 -9.54 -5.02
C ALA A 212 -1.47 -11.06 -5.02
N GLN A 213 -2.51 -11.56 -4.35
CA GLN A 213 -2.91 -12.96 -4.51
C GLN A 213 -3.41 -13.20 -5.93
N VAL A 214 -4.45 -12.45 -6.35
CA VAL A 214 -5.20 -12.73 -7.59
C VAL A 214 -4.33 -12.54 -8.84
N VAL A 215 -3.48 -11.50 -8.86
CA VAL A 215 -2.70 -11.17 -10.07
C VAL A 215 -1.27 -11.71 -10.05
N CYS A 216 -0.76 -12.11 -8.89
CA CYS A 216 0.63 -12.55 -8.77
C CYS A 216 0.77 -13.95 -8.20
N ILE A 217 0.30 -14.22 -6.97
CA ILE A 217 0.55 -15.50 -6.30
C ILE A 217 -0.18 -16.65 -7.00
N ASP A 218 -1.46 -16.45 -7.36
CA ASP A 218 -2.25 -17.48 -8.05
C ASP A 218 -1.66 -17.85 -9.43
N GLU A 219 -0.92 -16.92 -10.06
CA GLU A 219 -0.18 -17.20 -11.30
C GLU A 219 1.17 -17.85 -11.00
N ALA A 220 1.93 -17.35 -10.03
CA ALA A 220 3.25 -17.86 -9.68
C ALA A 220 3.23 -19.34 -9.27
N ILE A 221 2.23 -19.77 -8.48
CA ILE A 221 2.11 -21.16 -8.00
C ILE A 221 1.69 -22.16 -9.08
N LYS A 222 1.34 -21.71 -10.30
CA LYS A 222 1.12 -22.62 -11.44
C LYS A 222 2.42 -23.20 -11.98
N HIS A 223 3.55 -22.56 -11.66
CA HIS A 223 4.88 -23.06 -12.04
C HIS A 223 5.34 -24.14 -11.06
N SER A 224 5.77 -25.28 -11.56
CA SER A 224 6.19 -26.44 -10.76
C SER A 224 7.42 -26.20 -9.88
N ASN A 225 8.20 -25.16 -10.18
CA ASN A 225 9.37 -24.73 -9.41
C ASN A 225 9.03 -23.79 -8.26
N VAL A 226 7.76 -23.41 -8.09
CA VAL A 226 7.29 -22.49 -7.03
C VAL A 226 6.49 -23.27 -5.98
N THR A 227 6.85 -23.13 -4.73
CA THR A 227 6.14 -23.72 -3.59
C THR A 227 5.66 -22.62 -2.66
N LEU A 228 4.36 -22.57 -2.38
CA LEU A 228 3.77 -21.71 -1.35
C LEU A 228 3.45 -22.54 -0.11
N LEU A 229 3.93 -22.08 1.05
CA LEU A 229 3.54 -22.62 2.35
C LEU A 229 2.79 -21.54 3.12
N THR A 230 1.51 -21.76 3.37
CA THR A 230 0.66 -20.95 4.24
C THR A 230 0.80 -21.39 5.70
N ASN A 231 0.26 -20.59 6.64
CA ASN A 231 0.37 -20.81 8.09
C ASN A 231 1.83 -20.97 8.55
N SER A 232 2.76 -20.25 7.91
CA SER A 232 4.20 -20.39 8.02
C SER A 232 4.84 -19.10 8.55
N LEU A 233 4.84 -18.94 9.89
CA LEU A 233 5.41 -17.78 10.55
C LEU A 233 6.92 -17.90 10.64
N VAL A 234 7.65 -17.07 9.92
CA VAL A 234 9.11 -16.95 10.08
C VAL A 234 9.42 -16.25 11.41
N LYS A 235 10.08 -16.96 12.31
CA LYS A 235 10.41 -16.49 13.66
C LYS A 235 11.72 -15.70 13.68
N ARG A 236 12.73 -16.17 12.94
CA ARG A 236 14.05 -15.55 12.84
C ARG A 236 14.82 -16.06 11.61
N LEU A 237 15.83 -15.30 11.24
CA LEU A 237 16.84 -15.64 10.26
C LEU A 237 18.15 -15.92 11.00
N GLU A 238 18.81 -17.01 10.69
CA GLU A 238 20.08 -17.39 11.31
C GLU A 238 21.22 -17.14 10.31
N ALA A 239 22.19 -16.34 10.71
CA ALA A 239 23.37 -16.10 9.93
C ALA A 239 24.37 -17.28 10.02
N ASP A 240 25.24 -17.39 9.05
CA ASP A 240 26.40 -18.27 9.09
C ASP A 240 27.42 -17.80 10.13
N SER A 241 28.52 -18.56 10.31
CA SER A 241 29.57 -18.23 11.27
C SER A 241 30.31 -16.91 10.97
N SER A 242 30.32 -16.49 9.72
CA SER A 242 30.90 -15.20 9.30
C SER A 242 29.98 -14.02 9.62
N GLY A 243 28.67 -14.25 9.71
CA GLY A 243 27.62 -13.25 9.82
C GLY A 243 27.23 -12.63 8.47
N ARG A 244 27.82 -13.07 7.37
CA ARG A 244 27.64 -12.44 6.07
C ARG A 244 26.54 -13.04 5.21
N GLU A 245 26.01 -14.20 5.58
CA GLU A 245 24.94 -14.86 4.84
C GLU A 245 23.85 -15.36 5.78
N VAL A 246 22.59 -15.29 5.36
CA VAL A 246 21.50 -16.02 5.99
C VAL A 246 21.68 -17.50 5.63
N LYS A 247 22.02 -18.31 6.62
CA LYS A 247 22.21 -19.76 6.49
C LYS A 247 20.88 -20.51 6.54
N SER A 248 19.98 -20.05 7.43
CA SER A 248 18.70 -20.73 7.64
C SER A 248 17.57 -19.77 8.00
N VAL A 249 16.37 -20.11 7.55
CA VAL A 249 15.10 -19.46 7.85
C VAL A 249 14.32 -20.38 8.79
N VAL A 250 14.09 -19.94 10.02
CA VAL A 250 13.39 -20.72 11.06
C VAL A 250 11.92 -20.36 11.04
N VAL A 251 11.07 -21.36 10.79
CA VAL A 251 9.62 -21.22 10.54
C VAL A 251 8.84 -22.01 11.57
N GLU A 252 7.83 -21.40 12.15
CA GLU A 252 6.79 -22.09 12.91
C GLU A 252 5.60 -22.33 11.98
N ARG A 253 5.27 -23.60 11.77
CA ARG A 253 4.18 -24.00 10.89
C ARG A 253 3.37 -25.12 11.53
N ASN A 254 2.05 -24.90 11.70
CA ASN A 254 1.15 -25.87 12.31
C ASN A 254 1.64 -26.43 13.66
N GLY A 255 2.26 -25.58 14.49
CA GLY A 255 2.79 -25.96 15.80
C GLY A 255 4.16 -26.67 15.77
N SER A 256 4.75 -26.89 14.60
CA SER A 256 6.08 -27.48 14.43
C SER A 256 7.11 -26.43 13.98
N VAL A 257 8.37 -26.60 14.38
CA VAL A 257 9.48 -25.75 13.90
C VAL A 257 10.14 -26.44 12.72
N GLU A 258 10.17 -25.75 11.60
CA GLU A 258 10.81 -26.17 10.35
C GLU A 258 11.98 -25.22 10.03
N THR A 259 12.95 -25.69 9.27
CA THR A 259 14.10 -24.88 8.85
C THR A 259 14.32 -25.04 7.35
N TYR A 260 14.50 -23.92 6.67
CA TYR A 260 14.77 -23.87 5.23
C TYR A 260 16.05 -23.09 4.95
N SER A 261 16.72 -23.37 3.83
CA SER A 261 17.90 -22.64 3.35
C SER A 261 17.70 -22.16 1.92
N GLY A 262 18.24 -20.99 1.61
CA GLY A 262 18.14 -20.40 0.28
C GLY A 262 19.40 -19.64 -0.11
N ASP A 263 19.75 -19.68 -1.41
CA ASP A 263 20.86 -18.91 -1.94
C ASP A 263 20.56 -17.39 -1.92
N VAL A 264 19.28 -17.03 -1.97
CA VAL A 264 18.75 -15.69 -1.79
C VAL A 264 17.56 -15.75 -0.81
N VAL A 265 17.54 -14.85 0.17
CA VAL A 265 16.42 -14.70 1.12
C VAL A 265 15.85 -13.29 0.97
N VAL A 266 14.55 -13.19 0.70
CA VAL A 266 13.84 -11.93 0.51
C VAL A 266 12.80 -11.75 1.60
N VAL A 267 12.92 -10.66 2.36
CA VAL A 267 11.96 -10.26 3.40
C VAL A 267 10.95 -9.29 2.77
N SER A 268 9.67 -9.59 2.88
CA SER A 268 8.57 -8.78 2.35
C SER A 268 7.30 -8.88 3.21
N CYS A 269 7.48 -8.74 4.54
CA CYS A 269 6.43 -8.91 5.54
C CYS A 269 5.62 -7.63 5.83
N GLY A 270 5.89 -6.53 5.10
CA GLY A 270 5.45 -5.18 5.39
C GLY A 270 6.36 -4.46 6.38
N ALA A 271 6.42 -3.12 6.29
CA ALA A 271 7.48 -2.33 6.92
C ALA A 271 7.71 -2.61 8.41
N ILE A 272 6.64 -2.80 9.19
CA ILE A 272 6.77 -3.06 10.62
C ILE A 272 7.27 -4.49 10.89
N ASN A 273 6.64 -5.49 10.26
CA ASN A 273 6.99 -6.89 10.51
C ASN A 273 8.36 -7.27 9.93
N SER A 274 8.78 -6.68 8.80
CA SER A 274 10.11 -6.89 8.23
C SER A 274 11.20 -6.37 9.16
N ALA A 275 11.04 -5.16 9.70
CA ALA A 275 11.94 -4.62 10.71
C ALA A 275 11.96 -5.49 11.98
N ALA A 276 10.79 -5.91 12.47
CA ALA A 276 10.67 -6.76 13.64
C ALA A 276 11.36 -8.12 13.43
N LEU A 277 11.25 -8.72 12.25
CA LEU A 277 11.94 -9.97 11.90
C LEU A 277 13.46 -9.80 11.96
N LEU A 278 14.01 -8.74 11.36
CA LEU A 278 15.45 -8.48 11.39
C LEU A 278 15.95 -8.20 12.81
N LEU A 279 15.20 -7.43 13.61
CA LEU A 279 15.54 -7.15 15.01
C LEU A 279 15.52 -8.42 15.88
N ARG A 280 14.54 -9.32 15.69
CA ARG A 280 14.45 -10.63 16.37
C ARG A 280 15.54 -11.62 15.92
N SER A 281 16.20 -11.35 14.81
CA SER A 281 17.29 -12.16 14.26
C SER A 281 18.68 -11.72 14.77
N ALA A 282 18.72 -10.98 15.89
CA ALA A 282 19.97 -10.61 16.56
C ALA A 282 20.80 -11.84 16.95
N ASN A 283 22.12 -11.73 16.83
CA ASN A 283 23.09 -12.77 17.17
C ASN A 283 24.45 -12.12 17.54
N ASP A 284 25.47 -12.92 17.85
CA ASP A 284 26.78 -12.41 18.27
C ASP A 284 27.45 -11.48 17.23
N LYS A 285 27.22 -11.71 15.93
CA LYS A 285 27.77 -10.88 14.85
C LYS A 285 26.89 -9.65 14.58
N HIS A 286 25.60 -9.73 14.85
CA HIS A 286 24.61 -8.70 14.66
C HIS A 286 23.83 -8.42 15.96
N PRO A 287 24.46 -7.87 17.01
CA PRO A 287 23.84 -7.77 18.35
C PRO A 287 22.64 -6.79 18.42
N ARG A 288 22.51 -5.91 17.44
CA ARG A 288 21.38 -4.95 17.32
C ARG A 288 20.28 -5.39 16.35
N GLY A 289 20.34 -6.62 15.85
CA GLY A 289 19.48 -7.14 14.79
C GLY A 289 20.25 -7.42 13.50
N LEU A 290 19.78 -8.38 12.72
CA LEU A 290 20.40 -8.74 11.45
C LEU A 290 20.36 -7.55 10.48
N ALA A 291 21.42 -7.33 9.70
CA ALA A 291 21.59 -6.21 8.77
C ALA A 291 21.47 -4.80 9.42
N ASN A 292 21.81 -4.68 10.71
CA ASN A 292 21.60 -3.45 11.48
C ASN A 292 22.91 -2.89 12.11
N SER A 293 24.03 -2.96 11.40
CA SER A 293 25.29 -2.33 11.83
C SER A 293 25.18 -0.80 11.93
N SER A 294 24.35 -0.20 11.07
CA SER A 294 24.06 1.24 11.01
C SER A 294 23.06 1.72 12.06
N ASP A 295 22.37 0.84 12.79
CA ASP A 295 21.22 1.16 13.67
C ASP A 295 20.04 1.81 12.92
N ILE A 296 19.88 1.51 11.62
CA ILE A 296 18.79 2.04 10.78
C ILE A 296 17.57 1.12 10.78
N VAL A 297 17.74 -0.19 10.94
CA VAL A 297 16.61 -1.13 10.97
C VAL A 297 15.65 -0.76 12.08
N GLY A 298 14.40 -0.60 11.71
CA GLY A 298 13.31 -0.17 12.59
C GLY A 298 13.11 1.35 12.67
N ARG A 299 14.09 2.19 12.33
CA ARG A 299 13.97 3.65 12.39
C ARG A 299 13.25 4.24 11.17
N HIS A 300 12.86 5.51 11.28
CA HIS A 300 12.22 6.29 10.21
C HIS A 300 10.89 5.69 9.74
N TYR A 301 10.14 5.07 10.64
CA TYR A 301 8.78 4.66 10.32
C TYR A 301 7.94 5.85 9.86
N MET A 302 7.30 5.71 8.71
CA MET A 302 6.38 6.69 8.13
C MET A 302 5.06 6.00 7.82
N GLY A 303 3.95 6.69 8.12
CA GLY A 303 2.61 6.12 7.97
C GLY A 303 1.65 6.97 7.16
N HIS A 304 2.09 8.09 6.60
CA HIS A 304 1.26 9.19 6.12
C HIS A 304 0.39 9.80 7.21
N THR A 305 0.18 11.10 7.12
CA THR A 305 -0.91 11.75 7.85
C THR A 305 -2.16 11.66 7.00
N ASN A 306 -3.07 10.75 7.40
CA ASN A 306 -4.31 10.47 6.67
C ASN A 306 -5.54 10.95 7.45
N SER A 307 -6.53 11.46 6.74
CA SER A 307 -7.87 11.68 7.28
C SER A 307 -8.96 11.35 6.28
N VAL A 308 -10.11 10.95 6.82
CA VAL A 308 -11.37 10.92 6.08
C VAL A 308 -12.13 12.19 6.39
N MET A 309 -12.71 12.84 5.39
CA MET A 309 -13.59 13.97 5.55
C MET A 309 -14.88 13.75 4.77
N MET A 310 -16.00 13.72 5.48
CA MET A 310 -17.34 13.67 4.91
C MET A 310 -17.85 15.10 4.67
N ALA A 311 -18.17 15.43 3.43
CA ALA A 311 -18.89 16.66 3.11
C ALA A 311 -20.37 16.31 2.98
N ILE A 312 -21.18 16.72 3.95
CA ILE A 312 -22.61 16.40 3.97
C ILE A 312 -23.37 17.45 3.21
N SER A 313 -23.99 17.05 2.10
CA SER A 313 -24.67 17.91 1.16
C SER A 313 -26.20 17.86 1.28
N LYS A 314 -26.88 18.86 0.67
CA LYS A 314 -28.34 18.96 0.64
C LYS A 314 -28.99 17.80 -0.12
N CYS A 315 -28.38 17.37 -1.23
CA CYS A 315 -28.89 16.25 -2.01
C CYS A 315 -28.29 14.91 -1.57
N PRO A 316 -29.03 13.82 -1.68
CA PRO A 316 -28.50 12.49 -1.48
C PRO A 316 -27.36 12.18 -2.45
N ASN A 317 -26.43 11.36 -2.01
CA ASN A 317 -25.38 10.77 -2.83
C ASN A 317 -25.67 9.26 -3.04
N PRO A 318 -26.33 8.89 -4.13
CA PRO A 318 -26.66 7.51 -4.45
C PRO A 318 -25.50 6.72 -5.06
N THR A 319 -24.33 7.33 -5.20
CA THR A 319 -23.14 6.70 -5.78
C THR A 319 -22.77 5.43 -5.02
N ILE A 320 -22.51 4.37 -5.76
CA ILE A 320 -22.08 3.07 -5.22
C ILE A 320 -20.55 2.98 -5.21
N PHE A 321 -19.92 3.19 -6.37
CA PHE A 321 -18.46 3.09 -6.53
C PHE A 321 -17.87 4.51 -6.64
N GLN A 322 -17.78 5.21 -5.51
CA GLN A 322 -17.47 6.64 -5.53
C GLN A 322 -15.96 6.98 -5.62
N LYS A 323 -15.05 6.07 -5.42
CA LYS A 323 -13.60 6.29 -5.33
C LYS A 323 -12.90 6.58 -6.68
N THR A 324 -13.54 7.32 -7.55
CA THR A 324 -13.07 7.58 -8.92
C THR A 324 -12.50 8.98 -9.12
N LEU A 325 -12.73 9.92 -8.20
CA LEU A 325 -12.34 11.32 -8.33
C LEU A 325 -11.16 11.68 -7.41
N GLY A 326 -10.18 12.41 -7.95
CA GLY A 326 -9.07 13.01 -7.21
C GLY A 326 -8.83 14.48 -7.57
N VAL A 327 -8.12 15.21 -6.69
CA VAL A 327 -7.68 16.61 -6.86
C VAL A 327 -6.29 16.76 -6.28
N ASN A 328 -5.31 17.14 -7.10
CA ASN A 328 -3.91 17.30 -6.71
C ASN A 328 -3.36 18.72 -6.92
N ASP A 329 -4.23 19.70 -7.13
CA ASP A 329 -3.84 21.11 -7.33
C ASP A 329 -2.98 21.66 -6.17
N PHE A 330 -3.11 21.07 -4.98
CA PHE A 330 -2.41 21.50 -3.77
C PHE A 330 -1.24 20.58 -3.38
N TYR A 331 -0.90 19.58 -4.21
CA TYR A 331 0.10 18.57 -3.88
C TYR A 331 1.44 19.20 -3.50
N PHE A 332 1.95 20.10 -4.32
CA PHE A 332 3.24 20.79 -4.11
C PHE A 332 3.09 22.18 -3.45
N GLY A 333 1.88 22.54 -3.01
CA GLY A 333 1.63 23.83 -2.37
C GLY A 333 0.57 24.68 -3.05
N SER A 334 0.51 25.95 -2.68
CA SER A 334 -0.40 26.94 -3.26
C SER A 334 0.16 28.36 -3.10
N LYS A 335 -0.49 29.36 -3.67
CA LYS A 335 -0.04 30.77 -3.59
C LYS A 335 0.10 31.30 -2.14
N ASP A 336 -0.70 30.78 -1.23
CA ASP A 336 -0.73 31.18 0.19
C ASP A 336 0.01 30.21 1.13
N PHE A 337 0.57 29.12 0.58
CA PHE A 337 1.39 28.17 1.31
C PHE A 337 2.34 27.43 0.34
N GLU A 338 3.60 27.80 0.35
CA GLU A 338 4.62 27.36 -0.63
C GLU A 338 5.06 25.90 -0.46
N TYR A 339 4.73 25.25 0.65
CA TYR A 339 5.16 23.89 0.96
C TYR A 339 4.15 22.83 0.46
N PRO A 340 4.61 21.60 0.14
CA PRO A 340 3.73 20.51 -0.24
C PRO A 340 2.65 20.26 0.82
N MET A 341 1.40 20.08 0.38
CA MET A 341 0.27 19.76 1.26
C MET A 341 -0.17 18.31 1.13
N GLY A 342 -0.20 17.76 -0.09
CA GLY A 342 -0.56 16.37 -0.31
C GLY A 342 -1.72 16.15 -1.27
N HIS A 343 -2.31 14.96 -1.18
CA HIS A 343 -3.26 14.36 -2.09
C HIS A 343 -4.70 14.37 -1.52
N ILE A 344 -5.67 14.64 -2.38
CA ILE A 344 -7.11 14.52 -2.10
C ILE A 344 -7.70 13.54 -3.11
N SER A 345 -8.40 12.52 -2.64
CA SER A 345 -9.21 11.63 -3.47
C SER A 345 -10.49 11.21 -2.74
N PHE A 346 -11.38 10.54 -3.46
CA PHE A 346 -12.50 9.86 -2.82
C PHE A 346 -12.06 8.51 -2.25
N VAL A 347 -12.65 8.15 -1.12
CA VAL A 347 -12.66 6.79 -0.56
C VAL A 347 -13.99 6.10 -0.97
N GLY A 348 -14.10 4.80 -0.74
CA GLY A 348 -15.36 4.08 -0.88
C GLY A 348 -16.48 4.72 -0.05
N LYS A 349 -17.72 4.55 -0.49
CA LYS A 349 -18.89 5.11 0.17
C LYS A 349 -18.98 4.60 1.62
N LEU A 350 -18.97 5.53 2.58
CA LEU A 350 -19.14 5.19 3.99
C LEU A 350 -20.60 4.82 4.29
N ASP A 351 -20.79 3.78 5.05
CA ASP A 351 -22.09 3.30 5.52
C ASP A 351 -22.35 3.66 7.00
N ALA A 352 -23.60 3.59 7.43
CA ALA A 352 -23.99 3.97 8.77
C ALA A 352 -23.42 3.05 9.87
N ILE A 353 -23.17 1.77 9.55
CA ILE A 353 -22.60 0.79 10.49
C ILE A 353 -21.13 1.15 10.76
N THR A 354 -20.37 1.40 9.70
CA THR A 354 -18.97 1.85 9.82
C THR A 354 -18.89 3.18 10.58
N LEU A 355 -19.80 4.13 10.30
CA LEU A 355 -19.84 5.40 11.03
C LEU A 355 -20.16 5.19 12.53
N LYS A 356 -20.96 4.21 12.87
CA LYS A 356 -21.32 3.89 14.26
C LYS A 356 -20.10 3.52 15.10
N ALA A 357 -19.13 2.80 14.50
CA ALA A 357 -17.90 2.40 15.19
C ALA A 357 -17.05 3.61 15.67
N GLY A 358 -17.09 4.72 14.94
CA GLY A 358 -16.35 5.94 15.28
C GLY A 358 -17.18 7.04 15.93
N ALA A 359 -18.50 6.86 16.04
CA ALA A 359 -19.41 7.85 16.58
C ALA A 359 -19.56 7.75 18.12
N PRO A 360 -19.93 8.84 18.83
CA PRO A 360 -20.33 8.74 20.22
C PRO A 360 -21.46 7.72 20.41
N ALA A 361 -21.43 6.94 21.51
CA ALA A 361 -22.39 5.88 21.78
C ALA A 361 -23.86 6.35 21.76
N ILE A 362 -24.11 7.62 22.09
CA ILE A 362 -25.42 8.26 22.09
C ILE A 362 -25.90 8.70 20.69
N ALA A 363 -25.06 8.62 19.65
CA ALA A 363 -25.43 9.06 18.29
C ALA A 363 -26.60 8.20 17.75
N PRO A 364 -27.75 8.81 17.39
CA PRO A 364 -28.90 8.07 16.89
C PRO A 364 -28.59 7.44 15.53
N ASN A 365 -29.02 6.19 15.30
CA ASN A 365 -28.77 5.48 14.05
C ASN A 365 -29.33 6.23 12.83
N PHE A 366 -30.54 6.82 12.94
CA PHE A 366 -31.14 7.57 11.82
C PHE A 366 -30.29 8.76 11.39
N THR A 367 -29.56 9.41 12.32
CA THR A 367 -28.63 10.51 12.00
C THR A 367 -27.45 9.99 11.19
N LEU A 368 -26.87 8.85 11.59
CA LEU A 368 -25.76 8.22 10.88
C LEU A 368 -26.18 7.74 9.48
N GLU A 369 -27.38 7.19 9.34
CA GLU A 369 -27.97 6.81 8.05
C GLU A 369 -28.17 8.03 7.16
N LEU A 370 -28.69 9.13 7.70
CA LEU A 370 -28.85 10.38 6.97
C LEU A 370 -27.49 10.96 6.53
N MET A 371 -26.50 10.96 7.43
CA MET A 371 -25.14 11.37 7.10
C MET A 371 -24.56 10.52 5.97
N ALA A 372 -24.60 9.20 6.11
CA ALA A 372 -24.11 8.27 5.08
C ALA A 372 -24.80 8.48 3.74
N LYS A 373 -26.12 8.68 3.74
CA LYS A 373 -26.92 8.91 2.52
C LYS A 373 -26.55 10.20 1.80
N HIS A 374 -26.10 11.24 2.52
CA HIS A 374 -25.88 12.59 1.99
C HIS A 374 -24.40 12.95 1.87
N SER A 375 -23.46 12.10 2.31
CA SER A 375 -22.05 12.43 2.32
C SER A 375 -21.37 12.22 0.96
N LEU A 376 -20.39 13.08 0.71
CA LEU A 376 -19.31 12.91 -0.24
C LEU A 376 -18.07 12.62 0.60
N ASP A 377 -17.45 11.44 0.43
CA ASP A 377 -16.46 10.92 1.37
C ASP A 377 -15.06 11.03 0.78
N PHE A 378 -14.25 11.95 1.33
CA PHE A 378 -12.91 12.25 0.86
C PHE A 378 -11.86 11.57 1.72
N TRP A 379 -10.78 11.13 1.08
CA TRP A 379 -9.53 10.72 1.67
C TRP A 379 -8.47 11.78 1.42
N LEU A 380 -7.83 12.25 2.49
CA LEU A 380 -6.74 13.22 2.42
C LEU A 380 -5.47 12.58 2.94
N THR A 381 -4.38 12.74 2.19
CA THR A 381 -3.07 12.20 2.54
C THR A 381 -2.02 13.30 2.45
N SER A 382 -1.24 13.48 3.50
CA SER A 382 -0.04 14.31 3.50
C SER A 382 1.18 13.46 3.83
N GLU A 383 2.33 13.87 3.32
CA GLU A 383 3.57 13.17 3.58
C GLU A 383 3.91 13.19 5.08
N ASP A 384 4.27 12.04 5.60
CA ASP A 384 4.85 11.85 6.92
C ASP A 384 6.36 11.85 6.77
N LEU A 385 7.06 12.77 7.44
CA LEU A 385 8.49 12.96 7.25
C LEU A 385 9.31 11.94 8.07
N PRO A 386 10.43 11.45 7.55
CA PRO A 386 11.25 10.47 8.25
C PRO A 386 11.88 11.07 9.51
N ASP A 387 11.53 10.51 10.67
CA ASP A 387 12.12 10.82 11.97
C ASP A 387 12.77 9.55 12.54
N PRO A 388 14.07 9.56 12.92
CA PRO A 388 14.74 8.41 13.49
C PRO A 388 14.12 7.92 14.82
N ASN A 389 13.35 8.75 15.50
CA ASN A 389 12.63 8.39 16.74
C ASN A 389 11.28 7.71 16.47
N ASN A 390 10.71 7.88 15.26
CA ASN A 390 9.58 7.07 14.81
C ASN A 390 10.12 5.71 14.40
N ARG A 391 9.88 4.69 15.25
CA ARG A 391 10.61 3.43 15.10
C ARG A 391 9.86 2.20 15.59
N VAL A 392 10.23 1.07 15.00
CA VAL A 392 9.91 -0.28 15.47
C VAL A 392 11.03 -0.76 16.38
N THR A 393 10.68 -1.31 17.53
CA THR A 393 11.59 -2.03 18.42
C THR A 393 10.92 -3.30 18.93
N ILE A 394 11.68 -4.16 19.60
CA ILE A 394 11.18 -5.37 20.24
C ILE A 394 11.32 -5.24 21.76
N SER A 395 10.22 -5.42 22.48
CA SER A 395 10.21 -5.44 23.93
C SER A 395 10.91 -6.69 24.50
N ARG A 396 11.17 -6.70 25.79
CA ARG A 396 11.83 -7.84 26.48
C ARG A 396 11.03 -9.15 26.37
N ASP A 397 9.71 -9.04 26.33
CA ASP A 397 8.76 -10.16 26.15
C ASP A 397 8.49 -10.51 24.67
N GLY A 398 9.22 -9.87 23.73
CA GLY A 398 9.18 -10.18 22.29
C GLY A 398 8.05 -9.49 21.50
N LYS A 399 7.26 -8.60 22.12
CA LYS A 399 6.25 -7.83 21.42
C LYS A 399 6.87 -6.74 20.54
N ILE A 400 6.20 -6.42 19.44
CA ILE A 400 6.52 -5.24 18.62
C ILE A 400 6.13 -4.00 19.40
N VAL A 401 7.03 -3.02 19.48
CA VAL A 401 6.76 -1.68 20.00
C VAL A 401 6.87 -0.69 18.85
N LEU A 402 5.78 0.02 18.56
CA LEU A 402 5.72 1.05 17.53
C LEU A 402 5.72 2.43 18.19
N THR A 403 6.90 3.02 18.29
CA THR A 403 7.06 4.42 18.73
C THR A 403 6.76 5.33 17.55
N TYR A 404 5.74 6.17 17.68
CA TYR A 404 5.35 7.07 16.60
C TYR A 404 4.83 8.40 17.17
N THR A 405 5.33 9.48 16.61
CA THR A 405 4.84 10.85 16.83
C THR A 405 4.55 11.47 15.46
N PRO A 406 3.29 11.82 15.18
CA PRO A 406 2.93 12.44 13.92
C PRO A 406 3.67 13.76 13.69
N ASN A 407 4.06 14.01 12.45
CA ASN A 407 4.70 15.26 12.03
C ASN A 407 4.00 15.86 10.81
N ASN A 408 4.52 16.95 10.26
CA ASN A 408 3.99 17.65 9.08
C ASN A 408 2.48 17.98 9.17
N LEU A 409 1.96 18.19 10.39
CA LEU A 409 0.52 18.36 10.65
C LEU A 409 -0.04 19.68 10.10
N GLU A 410 0.79 20.74 9.99
CA GLU A 410 0.35 22.03 9.40
C GLU A 410 -0.01 21.84 7.91
N ALA A 411 0.83 21.13 7.16
CA ALA A 411 0.53 20.82 5.75
C ALA A 411 -0.82 20.09 5.61
N HIS A 412 -1.08 19.12 6.49
CA HIS A 412 -2.34 18.38 6.49
C HIS A 412 -3.55 19.24 6.87
N ALA A 413 -3.40 20.12 7.86
CA ALA A 413 -4.45 21.08 8.23
C ALA A 413 -4.77 22.06 7.07
N ARG A 414 -3.73 22.52 6.34
CA ARG A 414 -3.89 23.34 5.14
C ARG A 414 -4.62 22.59 4.04
N LEU A 415 -4.26 21.33 3.78
CA LEU A 415 -4.94 20.49 2.80
C LEU A 415 -6.43 20.34 3.11
N GLN A 416 -6.79 20.09 4.37
CA GLN A 416 -8.19 20.06 4.81
C GLN A 416 -8.89 21.41 4.59
N GLY A 417 -8.19 22.52 4.86
CA GLY A 417 -8.69 23.87 4.61
C GLY A 417 -8.97 24.11 3.12
N LYS A 418 -8.06 23.68 2.24
CA LYS A 418 -8.22 23.79 0.77
C LYS A 418 -9.42 23.00 0.26
N LEU A 419 -9.62 21.77 0.75
CA LEU A 419 -10.82 21.00 0.38
C LEU A 419 -12.11 21.69 0.83
N LYS A 420 -12.16 22.21 2.07
CA LYS A 420 -13.33 22.96 2.56
C LYS A 420 -13.58 24.21 1.73
N GLN A 421 -12.53 24.92 1.32
CA GLN A 421 -12.63 26.10 0.45
C GLN A 421 -13.17 25.68 -0.93
N ALA A 422 -12.61 24.67 -1.57
CA ALA A 422 -13.07 24.15 -2.85
C ALA A 422 -14.57 23.76 -2.81
N MET A 423 -14.97 23.03 -1.77
CA MET A 423 -16.38 22.66 -1.58
C MET A 423 -17.29 23.88 -1.36
N LYS A 424 -16.80 24.95 -0.72
CA LYS A 424 -17.55 26.20 -0.57
C LYS A 424 -17.69 26.93 -1.89
N GLU A 425 -16.67 26.95 -2.72
CA GLU A 425 -16.67 27.59 -4.03
C GLU A 425 -17.63 26.89 -4.99
N THR A 426 -17.69 25.55 -4.99
CA THR A 426 -18.66 24.79 -5.78
C THR A 426 -20.11 25.01 -5.35
N ASN A 427 -20.34 25.46 -4.11
CA ASN A 427 -21.66 25.79 -3.60
C ASN A 427 -22.10 27.23 -3.94
N CYS A 428 -21.22 28.02 -4.56
CA CYS A 428 -21.56 29.38 -4.99
C CYS A 428 -22.52 29.34 -6.18
N ALA A 429 -23.53 30.19 -6.17
CA ALA A 429 -24.56 30.25 -7.21
C ALA A 429 -24.01 30.44 -8.64
N MET A 430 -22.78 30.98 -8.77
CA MET A 430 -22.12 31.18 -10.08
C MET A 430 -21.37 29.93 -10.58
N HIS A 431 -21.03 28.97 -9.73
CA HIS A 431 -20.06 27.91 -10.04
C HIS A 431 -20.53 26.49 -9.74
N GLY A 432 -21.57 26.29 -8.92
CA GLY A 432 -21.93 24.96 -8.46
C GLY A 432 -23.43 24.64 -8.47
N HIS A 433 -23.74 23.37 -8.26
CA HIS A 433 -25.11 22.91 -8.10
C HIS A 433 -25.58 23.10 -6.65
N GLU A 434 -26.86 23.43 -6.45
CA GLU A 434 -27.48 23.49 -5.13
C GLU A 434 -27.26 22.22 -4.30
N CYS A 435 -27.05 21.07 -4.97
CA CYS A 435 -26.85 19.79 -4.33
C CYS A 435 -25.53 19.69 -3.53
N HIS A 436 -24.58 20.57 -3.76
CA HIS A 436 -23.35 20.61 -2.93
C HIS A 436 -23.52 21.48 -1.68
N GLN A 437 -24.60 22.25 -1.58
CA GLN A 437 -24.87 23.03 -0.39
C GLN A 437 -25.12 22.12 0.80
N GLY A 438 -24.56 22.51 1.95
CA GLY A 438 -24.77 21.81 3.22
C GLY A 438 -26.23 21.85 3.67
N LEU A 439 -26.61 20.92 4.52
CA LEU A 439 -27.89 20.92 5.21
C LEU A 439 -28.03 22.24 6.00
N PHE A 440 -29.25 22.81 5.99
CA PHE A 440 -29.57 24.08 6.67
C PHE A 440 -28.77 25.29 6.15
N GLY A 441 -28.34 25.29 4.88
CA GLY A 441 -27.59 26.40 4.28
C GLY A 441 -26.17 26.59 4.81
N ARG A 442 -25.64 25.62 5.56
CA ARG A 442 -24.26 25.58 6.06
C ARG A 442 -23.57 24.32 5.62
N ASN A 443 -22.31 24.45 5.17
CA ASN A 443 -21.50 23.29 4.88
C ASN A 443 -21.17 22.56 6.19
N LEU A 444 -21.50 21.27 6.26
CA LEU A 444 -21.18 20.41 7.38
C LEU A 444 -20.07 19.45 6.95
N TYR A 445 -18.91 19.58 7.59
CA TYR A 445 -17.77 18.69 7.40
C TYR A 445 -17.52 17.90 8.67
N VAL A 446 -17.51 16.59 8.56
CA VAL A 446 -17.14 15.68 9.65
C VAL A 446 -15.86 14.99 9.23
N GLY A 447 -14.78 15.20 9.97
CA GLY A 447 -13.47 14.63 9.64
C GLY A 447 -12.86 13.90 10.81
N GLN A 448 -12.14 12.84 10.51
CA GLN A 448 -11.37 12.07 11.49
C GLN A 448 -10.01 11.72 10.90
N ARG A 449 -8.95 11.96 11.68
CA ARG A 449 -7.63 11.44 11.35
C ARG A 449 -7.60 9.94 11.60
N ILE A 450 -6.99 9.20 10.69
CA ILE A 450 -6.82 7.74 10.86
C ILE A 450 -5.88 7.50 12.04
N PRO A 451 -6.28 6.72 13.04
CA PRO A 451 -5.42 6.38 14.18
C PRO A 451 -4.26 5.49 13.73
N LEU A 452 -3.18 5.47 14.52
CA LEU A 452 -1.96 4.69 14.22
C LEU A 452 -2.26 3.21 13.89
N ALA A 453 -3.18 2.60 14.62
CA ALA A 453 -3.60 1.21 14.39
C ALA A 453 -4.17 0.98 12.98
N GLY A 454 -4.86 1.96 12.41
CA GLY A 454 -5.51 1.88 11.09
C GLY A 454 -4.63 2.27 9.92
N VAL A 455 -3.35 2.62 10.14
CA VAL A 455 -2.46 3.07 9.07
C VAL A 455 -1.98 1.88 8.24
N ALA A 456 -2.37 1.85 6.97
CA ALA A 456 -1.96 0.83 6.00
C ALA A 456 -0.74 1.25 5.14
N HIS A 457 -0.43 2.54 5.05
CA HIS A 457 0.67 3.10 4.26
C HIS A 457 1.98 3.11 5.07
N GLN A 458 2.49 1.92 5.40
CA GLN A 458 3.66 1.73 6.28
C GLN A 458 4.94 1.69 5.48
N ASN A 459 5.90 2.59 5.78
CA ASN A 459 7.13 2.78 5.00
C ASN A 459 8.36 3.03 5.89
N GLY A 460 9.57 2.94 5.31
CA GLY A 460 10.80 3.60 5.75
C GLY A 460 11.67 2.85 6.76
N THR A 461 11.23 1.77 7.34
CA THR A 461 11.86 1.11 8.49
C THR A 461 13.18 0.37 8.18
N ILE A 462 13.53 0.17 6.92
CA ILE A 462 14.77 -0.50 6.46
C ILE A 462 15.22 0.21 5.17
N ARG A 463 15.41 1.53 5.25
CA ARG A 463 15.61 2.35 4.05
C ARG A 463 16.87 1.97 3.26
N PHE A 464 16.78 2.12 1.94
CA PHE A 464 17.89 1.90 1.02
C PHE A 464 18.70 3.18 0.77
N GLY A 465 19.94 3.03 0.27
CA GLY A 465 20.83 4.14 0.00
C GLY A 465 22.21 3.68 -0.43
N HIS A 466 23.06 4.63 -0.78
CA HIS A 466 24.45 4.33 -1.18
C HIS A 466 25.38 4.12 0.02
N ASP A 467 25.16 4.84 1.11
CA ASP A 467 26.05 4.82 2.28
C ASP A 467 25.55 3.84 3.33
N PRO A 468 26.32 2.75 3.64
CA PRO A 468 25.96 1.79 4.66
C PRO A 468 25.89 2.35 6.08
N LYS A 469 26.36 3.57 6.33
CA LYS A 469 26.22 4.26 7.62
C LYS A 469 24.84 4.87 7.81
N THR A 470 24.13 5.19 6.73
CA THR A 470 22.85 5.90 6.74
C THR A 470 21.71 5.13 6.13
N SER A 471 21.97 3.92 5.61
CA SER A 471 20.99 3.00 5.04
C SER A 471 21.28 1.56 5.45
N ALA A 472 20.26 0.73 5.54
CA ALA A 472 20.41 -0.70 5.82
C ALA A 472 20.56 -1.51 4.52
N LEU A 473 20.04 -0.99 3.41
CA LEU A 473 20.02 -1.64 2.10
C LEU A 473 20.79 -0.78 1.07
N ASP A 474 21.38 -1.44 0.10
CA ASP A 474 21.91 -0.80 -1.10
C ASP A 474 20.79 -0.42 -2.09
N VAL A 475 21.14 0.18 -3.21
CA VAL A 475 20.18 0.62 -4.24
C VAL A 475 19.41 -0.53 -4.89
N ASN A 476 19.86 -1.76 -4.78
CA ASN A 476 19.17 -2.97 -5.25
C ASN A 476 18.33 -3.62 -4.15
N CYS A 477 18.14 -2.93 -3.03
CA CYS A 477 17.44 -3.44 -1.84
C CYS A 477 18.11 -4.69 -1.21
N LYS A 478 19.41 -4.91 -1.47
CA LYS A 478 20.24 -5.90 -0.81
C LYS A 478 20.79 -5.32 0.49
N ALA A 479 20.79 -6.07 1.57
CA ALA A 479 21.40 -5.65 2.84
C ALA A 479 22.90 -5.37 2.66
N HIS A 480 23.40 -4.26 3.22
CA HIS A 480 24.83 -3.93 3.17
C HIS A 480 25.68 -4.95 3.96
N ASP A 481 25.15 -5.43 5.08
CA ASP A 481 25.88 -6.33 5.99
C ASP A 481 25.78 -7.81 5.61
N VAL A 482 24.75 -8.19 4.82
CA VAL A 482 24.40 -9.61 4.56
C VAL A 482 24.22 -9.83 3.06
N ASP A 483 25.06 -10.69 2.48
CA ASP A 483 25.22 -10.76 1.03
C ASP A 483 24.07 -11.41 0.28
N ASN A 484 23.26 -12.25 0.93
CA ASN A 484 22.13 -12.95 0.32
C ASN A 484 20.76 -12.49 0.83
N LEU A 485 20.68 -11.37 1.58
CA LEU A 485 19.45 -10.84 2.16
C LEU A 485 18.95 -9.62 1.40
N TYR A 486 17.65 -9.62 1.04
CA TYR A 486 16.96 -8.53 0.34
C TYR A 486 15.67 -8.15 1.07
N VAL A 487 15.21 -6.91 0.87
CA VAL A 487 13.91 -6.42 1.39
C VAL A 487 13.16 -5.69 0.29
N VAL A 488 11.92 -6.11 -0.04
CA VAL A 488 11.17 -5.57 -1.19
C VAL A 488 9.77 -5.04 -0.86
N ASP A 489 9.44 -4.84 0.41
CA ASP A 489 8.20 -4.17 0.83
C ASP A 489 8.41 -2.66 1.08
N GLY A 490 7.44 -1.95 1.62
CA GLY A 490 7.53 -0.51 1.88
C GLY A 490 8.67 -0.07 2.82
N SER A 491 9.39 -1.00 3.46
CA SER A 491 10.50 -0.68 4.37
C SER A 491 11.62 0.10 3.70
N PHE A 492 11.85 -0.09 2.40
CA PHE A 492 12.99 0.50 1.69
C PHE A 492 12.88 2.01 1.45
N PHE A 493 11.70 2.60 1.55
CA PHE A 493 11.44 4.01 1.27
C PHE A 493 12.30 4.95 2.12
N PRO A 494 13.06 5.90 1.54
CA PRO A 494 13.71 6.96 2.31
C PRO A 494 12.77 8.10 2.65
N SER A 495 11.72 8.32 1.84
CA SER A 495 10.63 9.28 2.01
C SER A 495 9.32 8.69 1.47
N SER A 496 8.18 9.12 2.02
CA SER A 496 6.90 8.46 1.75
C SER A 496 6.08 9.09 0.63
N ALA A 497 6.44 10.31 0.19
CA ALA A 497 5.58 11.14 -0.67
C ALA A 497 4.16 11.31 -0.07
N ALA A 498 3.17 11.70 -0.86
CA ALA A 498 1.81 11.88 -0.36
C ALA A 498 0.74 11.09 -1.12
N VAL A 499 1.13 10.06 -1.88
CA VAL A 499 0.20 9.15 -2.57
C VAL A 499 0.38 7.70 -2.12
N ASN A 500 -0.56 6.84 -2.47
CA ASN A 500 -0.56 5.43 -2.10
C ASN A 500 0.75 4.72 -2.51
N PRO A 501 1.46 4.05 -1.61
CA PRO A 501 2.80 3.50 -1.87
C PRO A 501 2.80 2.19 -2.66
N ALA A 502 1.65 1.52 -2.81
CA ALA A 502 1.57 0.15 -3.29
C ALA A 502 2.19 -0.03 -4.69
N LEU A 503 1.89 0.85 -5.66
CA LEU A 503 2.43 0.73 -7.02
C LEU A 503 3.95 0.88 -7.04
N THR A 504 4.51 1.75 -6.19
CA THR A 504 5.96 1.92 -6.07
C THR A 504 6.64 0.68 -5.48
N ILE A 505 6.01 0.03 -4.50
CA ILE A 505 6.48 -1.25 -3.95
C ILE A 505 6.48 -2.33 -5.05
N MET A 506 5.40 -2.40 -5.84
CA MET A 506 5.26 -3.35 -6.94
C MET A 506 6.31 -3.11 -8.04
N ALA A 507 6.48 -1.85 -8.46
CA ALA A 507 7.47 -1.47 -9.46
C ALA A 507 8.91 -1.77 -9.00
N ASN A 508 9.23 -1.46 -7.75
CA ASN A 508 10.54 -1.79 -7.20
C ASN A 508 10.76 -3.31 -7.05
N ALA A 509 9.73 -4.08 -6.74
CA ALA A 509 9.83 -5.54 -6.68
C ALA A 509 10.17 -6.14 -8.06
N LEU A 510 9.61 -5.60 -9.16
CA LEU A 510 9.99 -5.97 -10.52
C LEU A 510 11.44 -5.59 -10.82
N ARG A 511 11.87 -4.39 -10.45
CA ARG A 511 13.25 -3.92 -10.63
C ARG A 511 14.25 -4.80 -9.88
N VAL A 512 13.96 -5.13 -8.61
CA VAL A 512 14.80 -6.06 -7.82
C VAL A 512 14.74 -7.46 -8.40
N GLY A 513 13.62 -7.87 -8.98
CA GLY A 513 13.48 -9.13 -9.69
C GLY A 513 14.46 -9.26 -10.87
N ASP A 514 14.58 -8.24 -11.71
CA ASP A 514 15.57 -8.21 -12.80
C ASP A 514 17.01 -8.30 -12.29
N HIS A 515 17.31 -7.61 -11.17
CA HIS A 515 18.61 -7.73 -10.52
C HIS A 515 18.86 -9.16 -10.01
N LEU A 516 17.86 -9.80 -9.38
CA LEU A 516 17.98 -11.18 -8.88
C LEU A 516 18.12 -12.20 -10.01
N MET A 517 17.45 -12.00 -11.14
CA MET A 517 17.60 -12.86 -12.31
C MET A 517 19.05 -12.88 -12.83
N LYS A 518 19.67 -11.70 -12.92
CA LYS A 518 21.10 -11.58 -13.28
C LYS A 518 21.99 -12.26 -12.24
N ARG A 519 21.75 -12.03 -10.96
CA ARG A 519 22.50 -12.65 -9.86
C ARG A 519 22.41 -14.18 -9.88
N LEU A 520 21.23 -14.73 -10.16
CA LEU A 520 20.97 -16.17 -10.21
C LEU A 520 21.42 -16.82 -11.53
N GLY A 521 21.98 -16.04 -12.46
CA GLY A 521 22.46 -16.56 -13.74
C GLY A 521 21.33 -17.06 -14.63
N VAL A 522 20.15 -16.45 -14.57
CA VAL A 522 19.02 -16.81 -15.42
C VAL A 522 19.25 -16.27 -16.83
N SER A 523 19.17 -17.15 -17.84
CA SER A 523 19.29 -16.75 -19.25
C SER A 523 18.05 -15.97 -19.69
N GLU A 524 18.24 -14.77 -20.26
CA GLU A 524 17.15 -13.94 -20.81
C GLU A 524 16.32 -14.73 -21.85
N THR A 525 16.99 -15.49 -22.73
CA THR A 525 16.31 -16.30 -23.75
C THR A 525 15.43 -17.40 -23.15
N ALA A 526 15.90 -18.07 -22.10
CA ALA A 526 15.11 -19.09 -21.40
C ALA A 526 13.92 -18.47 -20.67
N TYR A 527 14.12 -17.34 -20.03
CA TYR A 527 13.09 -16.60 -19.32
C TYR A 527 11.97 -16.11 -20.25
N GLU A 528 12.32 -15.46 -21.36
CA GLU A 528 11.33 -14.97 -22.33
C GLU A 528 10.55 -16.13 -22.97
N ARG A 529 11.19 -17.27 -23.24
CA ARG A 529 10.51 -18.48 -23.73
C ARG A 529 9.46 -18.97 -22.73
N ASN A 530 9.80 -19.05 -21.44
CA ASN A 530 8.87 -19.49 -20.42
C ASN A 530 7.69 -18.51 -20.28
N ARG A 531 7.96 -17.21 -20.28
CA ARG A 531 6.91 -16.18 -20.27
C ARG A 531 5.98 -16.23 -21.48
N GLN A 532 6.50 -16.55 -22.65
CA GLN A 532 5.68 -16.70 -23.85
C GLN A 532 4.75 -17.91 -23.73
N GLN A 533 5.25 -19.04 -23.23
CA GLN A 533 4.42 -20.22 -22.97
C GLN A 533 3.28 -19.93 -21.98
N ASP A 534 3.55 -19.16 -20.93
CA ASP A 534 2.53 -18.75 -19.96
C ASP A 534 1.43 -17.90 -20.61
N ARG A 535 1.80 -16.96 -21.49
CA ARG A 535 0.84 -16.14 -22.25
C ARG A 535 -0.03 -16.98 -23.18
N GLU A 536 0.55 -17.93 -23.90
CA GLU A 536 -0.18 -18.83 -24.79
C GLU A 536 -1.17 -19.72 -24.03
N LEU A 537 -0.77 -20.25 -22.86
CA LEU A 537 -1.64 -21.03 -21.97
C LEU A 537 -2.77 -20.19 -21.36
N ALA A 538 -2.53 -18.89 -21.09
CA ALA A 538 -3.55 -17.99 -20.58
C ALA A 538 -4.61 -17.62 -21.62
N VAL A 539 -4.24 -17.53 -22.90
CA VAL A 539 -5.16 -17.23 -24.02
C VAL A 539 -6.01 -18.44 -24.41
N SER A 540 -5.52 -19.67 -24.15
CA SER A 540 -6.21 -20.92 -24.48
C SER A 540 -7.25 -21.37 -23.42
N ARG A 541 -7.37 -20.64 -22.32
CA ARG A 541 -8.35 -20.85 -21.23
C ARG A 541 -9.38 -19.71 -21.19
#